data_140a597a3b2184b196235d1d225a7e6e
#
_entry.id   140a597a3b2184b196235d1d225a7e6e
#
_cell.length_a   1.000
_cell.length_b   1.000
_cell.length_c   1.000
_cell.angle_alpha   90.00
_cell.angle_beta   90.00
_cell.angle_gamma   90.00
#
_symmetry.space_group_name_H-M   'P 1'
#
loop_
_entity.id
_entity.type
_entity.pdbx_description
1 polymer ?
#
loop_
_entity_poly.entity_id
_entity_poly.type
_entity_poly.pdbx_seq_one_letter_code
_entity_poly.pdbx_strand_id
1 'polypeptide(L)'
;MKYILALLLLVAAPAIAWELPDAVATPGAINPAVTQANIATTICVSGWTKTIRPPASYTNKLKVSQLAAGAYASPQEPRTFEEDHLVSLEIGGHPTDPRNLWPQEWNGPYGAHAKDRLENFLHRAVCAGRMTLAEAQAAVSSNWIAAYQHYIGPGR
;
A
#
# COMPACT_ATOMS: atom_id res chain seq x y z
N MET A 1 6.71 -48.84 35.19
CA MET A 1 7.03 -48.05 33.97
C MET A 1 6.14 -46.84 33.94
N LYS A 2 6.72 -45.63 34.13
CA LYS A 2 5.97 -44.34 34.12
C LYS A 2 6.11 -43.74 32.72
N TYR A 3 5.01 -43.64 31.97
CA TYR A 3 4.99 -42.98 30.67
C TYR A 3 4.90 -41.47 30.90
N ILE A 4 5.94 -40.75 30.53
CA ILE A 4 5.93 -39.29 30.48
C ILE A 4 5.31 -38.89 29.14
N LEU A 5 4.10 -38.35 29.18
CA LEU A 5 3.43 -37.79 28.01
C LEU A 5 4.01 -36.41 27.77
N ALA A 6 4.87 -36.26 26.78
CA ALA A 6 5.39 -34.95 26.35
C ALA A 6 4.27 -34.21 25.59
N LEU A 7 3.74 -33.17 26.19
CA LEU A 7 2.79 -32.28 25.55
C LEU A 7 3.57 -31.33 24.60
N LEU A 8 3.50 -31.62 23.29
CA LEU A 8 4.02 -30.67 22.27
C LEU A 8 3.08 -29.46 22.23
N LEU A 9 3.51 -28.35 22.80
CA LEU A 9 2.89 -27.04 22.59
C LEU A 9 3.22 -26.60 21.13
N LEU A 10 2.26 -26.70 20.22
CA LEU A 10 2.32 -26.02 18.95
C LEU A 10 2.21 -24.51 19.24
N VAL A 11 3.33 -23.80 19.20
CA VAL A 11 3.34 -22.36 19.13
C VAL A 11 2.93 -22.01 17.70
N ALA A 12 1.67 -21.58 17.51
CA ALA A 12 1.26 -20.97 16.26
C ALA A 12 2.12 -19.71 16.06
N ALA A 13 2.97 -19.71 15.04
CA ALA A 13 3.64 -18.49 14.63
C ALA A 13 2.56 -17.45 14.31
N PRO A 14 2.70 -16.19 14.77
CA PRO A 14 1.78 -15.14 14.36
C PRO A 14 1.78 -15.08 12.83
N ALA A 15 0.60 -15.06 12.23
CA ALA A 15 0.47 -14.74 10.81
C ALA A 15 1.11 -13.36 10.63
N ILE A 16 2.20 -13.28 9.87
CA ILE A 16 2.85 -12.01 9.56
C ILE A 16 1.88 -11.30 8.62
N ALA A 17 1.07 -10.41 9.17
CA ALA A 17 0.37 -9.43 8.37
C ALA A 17 1.45 -8.51 7.77
N TRP A 18 1.53 -8.43 6.44
CA TRP A 18 2.42 -7.47 5.80
C TRP A 18 1.81 -6.08 5.92
N GLU A 19 2.08 -5.43 7.03
CA GLU A 19 1.65 -4.04 7.24
C GLU A 19 2.49 -3.06 6.40
N LEU A 20 3.71 -3.47 6.02
CA LEU A 20 4.59 -2.74 5.09
C LEU A 20 4.89 -3.60 3.86
N PRO A 21 4.99 -2.99 2.68
CA PRO A 21 5.43 -3.70 1.49
C PRO A 21 6.91 -4.11 1.60
N ASP A 22 7.29 -5.14 0.83
CA ASP A 22 8.69 -5.52 0.67
C ASP A 22 9.44 -4.40 -0.07
N ALA A 23 10.49 -3.87 0.55
CA ALA A 23 11.22 -2.69 0.04
C ALA A 23 11.98 -2.94 -1.28
N VAL A 24 12.22 -4.22 -1.64
CA VAL A 24 12.89 -4.59 -2.90
C VAL A 24 11.86 -4.80 -4.00
N ALA A 25 10.79 -5.53 -3.69
CA ALA A 25 9.72 -5.82 -4.65
C ALA A 25 8.86 -4.59 -4.95
N THR A 26 8.55 -3.79 -3.93
CA THR A 26 7.66 -2.62 -4.04
C THR A 26 8.29 -1.38 -3.39
N PRO A 27 9.34 -0.80 -4.00
CA PRO A 27 9.97 0.41 -3.48
C PRO A 27 9.12 1.69 -3.65
N GLY A 28 7.99 1.62 -4.38
CA GLY A 28 7.13 2.77 -4.65
C GLY A 28 7.49 3.51 -5.94
N ALA A 29 7.21 2.92 -7.11
CA ALA A 29 7.43 3.59 -8.39
C ALA A 29 6.47 4.77 -8.58
N ILE A 30 7.00 5.91 -9.05
CA ILE A 30 6.23 7.11 -9.35
C ILE A 30 5.92 7.24 -10.84
N ASN A 31 4.84 7.94 -11.17
CA ASN A 31 4.45 8.25 -12.54
C ASN A 31 5.24 9.48 -13.04
N PRO A 32 6.12 9.33 -14.04
CA PRO A 32 6.92 10.44 -14.54
C PRO A 32 6.09 11.54 -15.24
N ALA A 33 4.84 11.24 -15.61
CA ALA A 33 3.93 12.23 -16.17
C ALA A 33 3.34 13.19 -15.12
N VAL A 34 3.52 12.90 -13.81
CA VAL A 34 3.06 13.75 -12.72
C VAL A 34 4.25 14.41 -12.06
N THR A 35 4.29 15.73 -12.13
CA THR A 35 5.35 16.56 -11.57
C THR A 35 4.77 17.67 -10.72
N GLN A 36 5.56 18.27 -9.82
CA GLN A 36 5.12 19.42 -9.03
C GLN A 36 4.57 20.56 -9.91
N ALA A 37 5.14 20.75 -11.10
CA ALA A 37 4.73 21.83 -12.01
C ALA A 37 3.34 21.62 -12.65
N ASN A 38 2.87 20.35 -12.73
CA ASN A 38 1.60 20.05 -13.39
C ASN A 38 0.53 19.45 -12.48
N ILE A 39 0.71 19.48 -11.16
CA ILE A 39 -0.30 18.95 -10.22
C ILE A 39 -1.68 19.58 -10.42
N ALA A 40 -1.74 20.87 -10.74
CA ALA A 40 -2.99 21.60 -10.96
C ALA A 40 -3.80 21.11 -12.16
N THR A 41 -3.17 20.44 -13.13
CA THR A 41 -3.81 19.88 -14.32
C THR A 41 -3.83 18.34 -14.32
N THR A 42 -3.32 17.73 -13.25
CA THR A 42 -3.27 16.28 -13.06
C THR A 42 -3.96 15.91 -11.75
N ILE A 43 -3.22 15.50 -10.75
CA ILE A 43 -3.74 14.93 -9.50
C ILE A 43 -4.72 15.84 -8.77
N CYS A 44 -4.64 17.16 -8.90
CA CYS A 44 -5.55 18.09 -8.24
C CYS A 44 -6.84 18.38 -9.04
N VAL A 45 -6.99 17.72 -10.20
CA VAL A 45 -8.24 17.75 -10.97
C VAL A 45 -9.15 16.61 -10.52
N SER A 46 -10.37 16.94 -10.13
CA SER A 46 -11.34 15.94 -9.70
C SER A 46 -11.56 14.88 -10.79
N GLY A 47 -11.42 13.61 -10.41
CA GLY A 47 -11.60 12.48 -11.30
C GLY A 47 -10.40 12.15 -12.19
N TRP A 48 -9.30 12.89 -12.13
CA TRP A 48 -8.12 12.61 -12.93
C TRP A 48 -7.57 11.19 -12.71
N THR A 49 -7.52 10.72 -11.47
CA THR A 49 -7.03 9.37 -11.14
C THR A 49 -7.83 8.25 -11.82
N LYS A 50 -9.12 8.49 -12.12
CA LYS A 50 -9.96 7.53 -12.87
C LYS A 50 -9.47 7.34 -14.31
N THR A 51 -8.83 8.34 -14.89
CA THR A 51 -8.35 8.30 -16.29
C THR A 51 -7.10 7.44 -16.45
N ILE A 52 -6.35 7.23 -15.36
CA ILE A 52 -5.09 6.47 -15.36
C ILE A 52 -5.17 5.16 -14.58
N ARG A 53 -6.20 4.97 -13.77
CA ARG A 53 -6.36 3.75 -12.97
C ARG A 53 -6.47 2.52 -13.85
N PRO A 54 -5.66 1.47 -13.60
CA PRO A 54 -5.76 0.23 -14.36
C PRO A 54 -7.10 -0.47 -14.10
N PRO A 55 -7.57 -1.29 -15.04
CA PRO A 55 -8.78 -2.07 -14.84
C PRO A 55 -8.56 -3.12 -13.72
N ALA A 56 -9.62 -3.45 -12.99
CA ALA A 56 -9.58 -4.43 -11.91
C ALA A 56 -9.09 -5.82 -12.35
N SER A 57 -9.28 -6.18 -13.63
CA SER A 57 -8.75 -7.42 -14.20
C SER A 57 -7.21 -7.46 -14.18
N TYR A 58 -6.54 -6.32 -14.36
CA TYR A 58 -5.08 -6.21 -14.26
C TYR A 58 -4.62 -6.38 -12.80
N THR A 59 -5.16 -5.58 -11.88
CA THR A 59 -4.76 -5.60 -10.47
C THR A 59 -5.07 -6.95 -9.82
N ASN A 60 -6.23 -7.55 -10.10
CA ASN A 60 -6.57 -8.87 -9.58
C ASN A 60 -5.63 -9.98 -10.09
N LYS A 61 -5.23 -9.93 -11.37
CA LYS A 61 -4.27 -10.90 -11.93
C LYS A 61 -2.90 -10.76 -11.27
N LEU A 62 -2.44 -9.52 -11.08
CA LEU A 62 -1.15 -9.24 -10.42
C LEU A 62 -1.16 -9.73 -8.97
N LYS A 63 -2.20 -9.39 -8.20
CA LYS A 63 -2.40 -9.84 -6.82
C LYS A 63 -2.30 -11.36 -6.69
N VAL A 64 -3.04 -12.10 -7.51
CA VAL A 64 -3.01 -13.57 -7.49
C VAL A 64 -1.61 -14.09 -7.79
N SER A 65 -0.90 -13.49 -8.74
CA SER A 65 0.49 -13.87 -9.07
C SER A 65 1.46 -13.60 -7.91
N GLN A 66 1.34 -12.46 -7.25
CA GLN A 66 2.19 -12.08 -6.12
C GLN A 66 1.92 -12.98 -4.88
N LEU A 67 0.65 -13.28 -4.60
CA LEU A 67 0.28 -14.18 -3.50
C LEU A 67 0.66 -15.64 -3.76
N ALA A 68 0.83 -16.03 -5.02
CA ALA A 68 1.26 -17.38 -5.37
C ALA A 68 2.76 -17.63 -5.16
N ALA A 69 3.61 -16.59 -5.26
CA ALA A 69 5.06 -16.74 -5.18
C ALA A 69 5.78 -15.42 -4.86
N GLY A 70 7.03 -15.50 -4.44
CA GLY A 70 7.90 -14.35 -4.21
C GLY A 70 7.73 -13.71 -2.83
N ALA A 71 8.00 -12.41 -2.75
CA ALA A 71 8.02 -11.65 -1.50
C ALA A 71 6.65 -11.63 -0.78
N TYR A 72 5.56 -11.79 -1.54
CA TYR A 72 4.18 -11.74 -1.04
C TYR A 72 3.48 -13.10 -1.03
N ALA A 73 4.21 -14.21 -1.13
CA ALA A 73 3.61 -15.55 -1.11
C ALA A 73 2.82 -15.80 0.17
N SER A 74 1.53 -16.12 0.03
CA SER A 74 0.61 -16.31 1.14
C SER A 74 -0.39 -17.44 0.88
N PRO A 75 -0.73 -18.24 1.88
CA PRO A 75 -1.81 -19.22 1.80
C PRO A 75 -3.21 -18.58 1.96
N GLN A 76 -3.28 -17.29 2.25
CA GLN A 76 -4.56 -16.60 2.46
C GLN A 76 -5.31 -16.38 1.14
N GLU A 77 -6.63 -16.30 1.25
CA GLU A 77 -7.51 -16.03 0.10
C GLU A 77 -7.27 -14.66 -0.50
N PRO A 78 -7.10 -14.51 -1.83
CA PRO A 78 -6.84 -13.23 -2.49
C PRO A 78 -7.88 -12.13 -2.18
N ARG A 79 -9.11 -12.51 -1.80
CA ARG A 79 -10.17 -11.56 -1.42
C ARG A 79 -9.92 -10.82 -0.11
N THR A 80 -9.01 -11.32 0.73
CA THR A 80 -8.63 -10.65 1.99
C THR A 80 -7.68 -9.48 1.77
N PHE A 81 -7.16 -9.35 0.54
CA PHE A 81 -6.23 -8.30 0.14
C PHE A 81 -6.82 -7.38 -0.93
N GLU A 82 -6.45 -6.13 -0.87
CA GLU A 82 -6.45 -5.21 -2.00
C GLU A 82 -5.13 -5.33 -2.76
N GLU A 83 -5.16 -5.15 -4.08
CA GLU A 83 -3.94 -4.83 -4.83
C GLU A 83 -3.78 -3.33 -4.81
N ASP A 84 -2.97 -2.85 -3.87
CA ASP A 84 -2.87 -1.44 -3.56
C ASP A 84 -1.60 -0.78 -4.17
N HIS A 85 -1.68 0.52 -4.42
CA HIS A 85 -0.55 1.34 -4.85
C HIS A 85 0.19 1.87 -3.62
N LEU A 86 1.47 1.50 -3.40
CA LEU A 86 2.24 2.03 -2.29
C LEU A 86 2.26 3.57 -2.32
N VAL A 87 2.68 4.14 -3.44
CA VAL A 87 2.48 5.56 -3.72
C VAL A 87 1.15 5.70 -4.45
N SER A 88 0.16 6.30 -3.81
CA SER A 88 -1.18 6.46 -4.35
C SER A 88 -1.19 7.20 -5.69
N LEU A 89 -2.14 6.85 -6.54
CA LEU A 89 -2.39 7.61 -7.78
C LEU A 89 -2.69 9.08 -7.51
N GLU A 90 -3.27 9.39 -6.35
CA GLU A 90 -3.63 10.76 -5.92
C GLU A 90 -2.40 11.64 -5.59
N ILE A 91 -1.25 11.03 -5.39
CA ILE A 91 0.03 11.72 -5.21
C ILE A 91 1.06 11.29 -6.26
N GLY A 92 0.60 10.89 -7.44
CA GLY A 92 1.44 10.61 -8.59
C GLY A 92 2.16 9.27 -8.58
N GLY A 93 1.64 8.26 -7.91
CA GLY A 93 2.13 6.88 -8.03
C GLY A 93 1.95 6.30 -9.42
N HIS A 94 2.83 5.37 -9.82
CA HIS A 94 2.75 4.73 -11.12
C HIS A 94 1.56 3.75 -11.19
N PRO A 95 0.68 3.87 -12.19
CA PRO A 95 -0.59 3.12 -12.19
C PRO A 95 -0.44 1.61 -12.41
N THR A 96 0.57 1.17 -13.13
CA THR A 96 0.72 -0.23 -13.55
C THR A 96 2.10 -0.84 -13.29
N ASP A 97 3.05 -0.08 -12.77
CA ASP A 97 4.37 -0.64 -12.42
C ASP A 97 4.23 -1.56 -11.20
N PRO A 98 4.58 -2.87 -11.32
CA PRO A 98 4.54 -3.79 -10.18
C PRO A 98 5.35 -3.33 -8.96
N ARG A 99 6.38 -2.49 -9.18
CA ARG A 99 7.18 -1.89 -8.10
C ARG A 99 6.43 -0.83 -7.30
N ASN A 100 5.18 -0.54 -7.67
CA ASN A 100 4.27 0.32 -6.92
C ASN A 100 3.02 -0.42 -6.44
N LEU A 101 2.89 -1.70 -6.74
CA LEU A 101 1.68 -2.49 -6.48
C LEU A 101 2.00 -3.68 -5.56
N TRP A 102 1.18 -3.88 -4.54
CA TRP A 102 1.35 -4.96 -3.59
C TRP A 102 0.03 -5.41 -2.96
N PRO A 103 -0.10 -6.69 -2.56
CA PRO A 103 -1.28 -7.17 -1.88
C PRO A 103 -1.27 -6.68 -0.44
N GLN A 104 -2.11 -5.70 -0.13
CA GLN A 104 -2.32 -5.17 1.22
C GLN A 104 -3.58 -5.76 1.83
N GLU A 105 -3.54 -6.20 3.08
CA GLU A 105 -4.74 -6.63 3.79
C GLU A 105 -5.75 -5.49 3.93
N TRP A 106 -7.04 -5.82 3.73
CA TRP A 106 -8.12 -4.82 3.87
C TRP A 106 -8.25 -4.30 5.29
N ASN A 107 -8.15 -5.20 6.28
CA ASN A 107 -8.47 -4.94 7.67
C ASN A 107 -7.22 -4.83 8.54
N GLY A 108 -7.43 -4.40 9.77
CA GLY A 108 -6.37 -4.20 10.75
C GLY A 108 -6.08 -2.72 10.99
N PRO A 109 -5.29 -2.43 12.02
CA PRO A 109 -4.97 -1.04 12.39
C PRO A 109 -4.21 -0.30 11.27
N TYR A 110 -3.48 -1.05 10.44
CA TYR A 110 -2.72 -0.57 9.29
C TYR A 110 -3.11 -1.29 7.99
N GLY A 111 -4.37 -1.68 7.84
CA GLY A 111 -4.91 -2.20 6.58
C GLY A 111 -5.13 -1.11 5.53
N ALA A 112 -5.59 -1.50 4.33
CA ALA A 112 -5.81 -0.60 3.19
C ALA A 112 -6.70 0.61 3.55
N HIS A 113 -7.76 0.41 4.33
CA HIS A 113 -8.60 1.50 4.80
C HIS A 113 -7.89 2.54 5.68
N ALA A 114 -6.85 2.13 6.41
CA ALA A 114 -6.03 3.09 7.15
C ALA A 114 -5.17 3.91 6.18
N LYS A 115 -4.57 3.24 5.18
CA LYS A 115 -3.74 3.89 4.18
C LYS A 115 -4.53 4.87 3.33
N ASP A 116 -5.77 4.57 2.94
CA ASP A 116 -6.68 5.51 2.25
C ASP A 116 -6.82 6.85 2.98
N ARG A 117 -6.90 6.82 4.32
CA ARG A 117 -7.02 8.06 5.11
C ARG A 117 -5.77 8.92 5.01
N LEU A 118 -4.59 8.29 5.01
CA LEU A 118 -3.31 8.98 4.81
C LEU A 118 -3.21 9.58 3.40
N GLU A 119 -3.54 8.79 2.37
CA GLU A 119 -3.51 9.21 0.97
C GLU A 119 -4.36 10.45 0.73
N ASN A 120 -5.60 10.40 1.19
CA ASN A 120 -6.53 11.53 1.13
C ASN A 120 -6.00 12.78 1.86
N PHE A 121 -5.30 12.60 2.98
CA PHE A 121 -4.68 13.72 3.70
C PHE A 121 -3.53 14.32 2.89
N LEU A 122 -2.61 13.47 2.41
CA LEU A 122 -1.44 13.90 1.63
C LEU A 122 -1.85 14.59 0.34
N HIS A 123 -2.79 14.00 -0.41
CA HIS A 123 -3.36 14.60 -1.61
C HIS A 123 -3.90 16.01 -1.36
N ARG A 124 -4.73 16.17 -0.32
CA ARG A 124 -5.24 17.51 0.04
C ARG A 124 -4.14 18.48 0.46
N ALA A 125 -3.10 17.98 1.15
CA ALA A 125 -1.98 18.82 1.56
C ALA A 125 -1.16 19.31 0.37
N VAL A 126 -0.89 18.42 -0.59
CA VAL A 126 -0.17 18.74 -1.85
C VAL A 126 -0.98 19.73 -2.68
N CYS A 127 -2.27 19.46 -2.92
CA CYS A 127 -3.11 20.33 -3.74
C CYS A 127 -3.40 21.70 -3.10
N ALA A 128 -3.29 21.80 -1.77
CA ALA A 128 -3.37 23.06 -1.05
C ALA A 128 -2.01 23.80 -0.94
N GLY A 129 -0.93 23.26 -1.52
CA GLY A 129 0.41 23.83 -1.43
C GLY A 129 1.04 23.80 -0.03
N ARG A 130 0.52 22.97 0.88
CA ARG A 130 1.05 22.82 2.26
C ARG A 130 2.17 21.78 2.35
N MET A 131 2.36 21.00 1.31
CA MET A 131 3.36 19.95 1.17
C MET A 131 3.73 19.85 -0.31
N THR A 132 4.99 19.57 -0.60
CA THR A 132 5.41 19.28 -1.98
C THR A 132 5.00 17.85 -2.37
N LEU A 133 4.89 17.62 -3.67
CA LEU A 133 4.63 16.26 -4.20
C LEU A 133 5.72 15.27 -3.76
N ALA A 134 6.99 15.70 -3.82
CA ALA A 134 8.13 14.87 -3.42
C ALA A 134 8.10 14.49 -1.94
N GLU A 135 7.73 15.42 -1.05
CA GLU A 135 7.58 15.12 0.39
C GLU A 135 6.48 14.10 0.64
N ALA A 136 5.33 14.24 -0.02
CA ALA A 136 4.22 13.29 0.09
C ALA A 136 4.63 11.87 -0.40
N GLN A 137 5.27 11.79 -1.55
CA GLN A 137 5.78 10.54 -2.12
C GLN A 137 6.82 9.88 -1.22
N ALA A 138 7.79 10.64 -0.73
CA ALA A 138 8.82 10.14 0.18
C ALA A 138 8.24 9.64 1.51
N ALA A 139 7.24 10.32 2.05
CA ALA A 139 6.60 9.91 3.30
C ALA A 139 6.00 8.50 3.19
N VAL A 140 5.28 8.19 2.11
CA VAL A 140 4.66 6.86 1.95
C VAL A 140 5.65 5.79 1.50
N SER A 141 6.58 6.10 0.59
CA SER A 141 7.53 5.11 0.08
C SER A 141 8.58 4.71 1.13
N SER A 142 8.94 5.60 2.06
CA SER A 142 9.88 5.29 3.14
C SER A 142 9.25 4.38 4.20
N ASN A 143 8.11 4.78 4.74
CA ASN A 143 7.32 4.04 5.73
C ASN A 143 5.94 4.67 5.87
N TRP A 144 4.96 4.16 5.14
CA TRP A 144 3.60 4.71 5.16
C TRP A 144 2.92 4.61 6.55
N ILE A 145 3.29 3.62 7.39
CA ILE A 145 2.75 3.50 8.76
C ILE A 145 3.27 4.63 9.64
N ALA A 146 4.57 4.93 9.58
CA ALA A 146 5.14 6.07 10.31
C ALA A 146 4.52 7.38 9.82
N ALA A 147 4.33 7.55 8.51
CA ALA A 147 3.63 8.70 7.96
C ALA A 147 2.17 8.78 8.44
N TYR A 148 1.45 7.65 8.47
CA TYR A 148 0.10 7.60 9.01
C TYR A 148 0.05 8.04 10.47
N GLN A 149 0.92 7.50 11.31
CA GLN A 149 1.00 7.87 12.74
C GLN A 149 1.30 9.36 12.93
N HIS A 150 2.16 9.91 12.08
CA HIS A 150 2.54 11.31 12.13
C HIS A 150 1.40 12.26 11.71
N TYR A 151 0.72 11.96 10.60
CA TYR A 151 -0.26 12.89 10.00
C TYR A 151 -1.70 12.64 10.41
N ILE A 152 -2.06 11.40 10.78
CA ILE A 152 -3.44 10.98 11.08
C ILE A 152 -3.60 10.64 12.55
N GLY A 153 -2.57 10.06 13.17
CA GLY A 153 -2.57 9.57 14.55
C GLY A 153 -2.45 8.04 14.64
N PRO A 154 -2.48 7.48 15.86
CA PRO A 154 -2.31 6.04 16.06
C PRO A 154 -3.38 5.25 15.32
N GLY A 155 -3.00 4.10 14.77
CA GLY A 155 -3.91 3.17 14.10
C GLY A 155 -5.03 2.70 15.04
N ARG A 156 -6.26 2.68 14.54
CA ARG A 156 -7.46 2.23 15.27
C ARG A 156 -8.12 1.11 14.50
#